data_7d78d973e47046d54e1ac5890f7f7821
#
_entry.id   7d78d973e47046d54e1ac5890f7f7821
#
_cell.length_a   1.000
_cell.length_b   1.000
_cell.length_c   1.000
_cell.angle_alpha   90.00
_cell.angle_beta   90.00
_cell.angle_gamma   90.00
#
_symmetry.space_group_name_H-M   'P 1'
#
loop_
_entity.id
_entity.type
_entity.pdbx_description
1 polymer ?
#
loop_
_entity_poly.entity_id
_entity_poly.type
_entity_poly.pdbx_seq_one_letter_code
_entity_poly.pdbx_strand_id
1 'polypeptide(L)'
;MSSLQCLKKVHLEIHRKDLQVFSSDTERAFAIGHEVGDMAIRLYGQGRGVEVQYDSGLARALMTTEELMASGAQEPIFEATLEHEGVLVREDVLLSVDSGSDWRIVEVKASTKVKPEHVLDCAIQAWVHRGAGHDFESISLAHIDNQFRYRGDGNYDGLLVENDLTEAVQKELPTVPHWVEEAKEAVEGPMPDIPVGAHCTKPYKCPFMGYCWPNDTDYPISGLGGSRKKLGLLVMNGHEDIRDVPPSEISGAGHERIHRVTRAGESE
;
A
#
# COMPACT_ATOMS: atom_id res chain seq x y z
N MET A 1 -1.63 1.15 5.89
CA MET A 1 -1.08 -0.03 5.14
C MET A 1 0.36 -0.39 5.50
N SER A 2 1.29 0.55 5.70
CA SER A 2 2.69 0.23 6.05
C SER A 2 2.83 -0.56 7.35
N SER A 3 2.08 -0.19 8.40
CA SER A 3 2.06 -0.89 9.70
C SER A 3 1.58 -2.33 9.59
N LEU A 4 0.57 -2.60 8.77
CA LEU A 4 0.05 -3.95 8.53
C LEU A 4 1.07 -4.86 7.81
N GLN A 5 1.98 -4.28 7.06
CA GLN A 5 3.09 -5.02 6.46
C GLN A 5 4.20 -5.27 7.47
N CYS A 6 4.58 -4.24 8.25
CA CYS A 6 5.69 -4.31 9.21
C CYS A 6 5.69 -3.06 10.10
N LEU A 7 5.57 -3.21 11.41
CA LEU A 7 5.63 -2.09 12.36
C LEU A 7 6.99 -1.37 12.33
N LYS A 8 8.10 -2.08 12.09
CA LYS A 8 9.41 -1.45 11.88
C LYS A 8 9.42 -0.55 10.64
N LYS A 9 8.68 -0.93 9.58
CA LYS A 9 8.57 -0.13 8.37
C LYS A 9 7.89 1.22 8.66
N VAL A 10 6.75 1.24 9.36
CA VAL A 10 6.07 2.50 9.68
C VAL A 10 6.92 3.38 10.58
N HIS A 11 7.62 2.82 11.56
CA HIS A 11 8.59 3.57 12.38
C HIS A 11 9.67 4.24 11.51
N LEU A 12 10.26 3.49 10.57
CA LEU A 12 11.30 4.01 9.68
C LEU A 12 10.77 5.07 8.69
N GLU A 13 9.53 4.94 8.23
CA GLU A 13 8.88 5.94 7.36
C GLU A 13 8.74 7.31 8.04
N ILE A 14 8.58 7.33 9.35
CA ILE A 14 8.45 8.57 10.13
C ILE A 14 9.83 9.09 10.56
N HIS A 15 10.69 8.24 11.11
CA HIS A 15 11.93 8.68 11.77
C HIS A 15 13.18 8.61 10.90
N ARG A 16 13.17 7.77 9.86
CA ARG A 16 14.35 7.51 9.01
C ARG A 16 13.98 7.43 7.54
N LYS A 17 13.21 8.41 7.09
CA LYS A 17 12.83 8.54 5.68
C LYS A 17 14.04 8.64 4.74
N ASP A 18 15.19 9.10 5.26
CA ASP A 18 16.47 9.16 4.57
C ASP A 18 16.98 7.78 4.10
N LEU A 19 16.56 6.69 4.75
CA LEU A 19 16.93 5.30 4.40
C LEU A 19 16.02 4.65 3.36
N GLN A 20 15.01 5.38 2.88
CA GLN A 20 14.02 4.88 1.95
C GLN A 20 14.58 4.82 0.53
N VAL A 21 14.58 3.64 -0.07
CA VAL A 21 15.04 3.44 -1.45
C VAL A 21 13.97 2.68 -2.24
N PHE A 22 13.40 3.33 -3.22
CA PHE A 22 12.46 2.69 -4.15
C PHE A 22 13.21 2.07 -5.33
N SER A 23 12.77 0.92 -5.77
CA SER A 23 13.26 0.34 -7.03
C SER A 23 12.56 0.98 -8.23
N SER A 24 13.20 0.95 -9.39
CA SER A 24 12.62 1.45 -10.65
C SER A 24 11.25 0.81 -10.97
N ASP A 25 11.04 -0.45 -10.60
CA ASP A 25 9.74 -1.11 -10.76
C ASP A 25 8.68 -0.51 -9.83
N THR A 26 9.07 -0.13 -8.60
CA THR A 26 8.16 0.54 -7.65
C THR A 26 7.81 1.95 -8.13
N GLU A 27 8.80 2.70 -8.62
CA GLU A 27 8.57 4.04 -9.19
C GLU A 27 7.66 3.99 -10.42
N ARG A 28 7.86 2.99 -11.29
CA ARG A 28 6.96 2.74 -12.42
C ARG A 28 5.54 2.40 -11.97
N ALA A 29 5.39 1.58 -10.92
CA ALA A 29 4.08 1.25 -10.37
C ALA A 29 3.37 2.49 -9.81
N PHE A 30 4.09 3.40 -9.17
CA PHE A 30 3.53 4.68 -8.72
C PHE A 30 3.06 5.54 -9.91
N ALA A 31 3.88 5.67 -10.95
CA ALA A 31 3.50 6.42 -12.16
C ALA A 31 2.21 5.87 -12.80
N ILE A 32 2.12 4.54 -12.95
CA ILE A 32 0.90 3.89 -13.45
C ILE A 32 -0.29 4.13 -12.51
N GLY A 33 -0.06 4.11 -11.19
CA GLY A 33 -1.10 4.43 -10.20
C GLY A 33 -1.69 5.83 -10.41
N HIS A 34 -0.84 6.83 -10.60
CA HIS A 34 -1.28 8.20 -10.88
C HIS A 34 -2.07 8.29 -12.19
N GLU A 35 -1.59 7.67 -13.27
CA GLU A 35 -2.33 7.64 -14.56
C GLU A 35 -3.72 7.01 -14.42
N VAL A 36 -3.86 5.97 -13.61
CA VAL A 36 -5.16 5.32 -13.36
C VAL A 36 -6.05 6.20 -12.49
N GLY A 37 -5.49 6.92 -11.50
CA GLY A 37 -6.19 7.94 -10.73
C GLY A 37 -6.76 9.06 -11.61
N ASP A 38 -5.93 9.65 -12.49
CA ASP A 38 -6.35 10.66 -13.46
C ASP A 38 -7.48 10.13 -14.37
N MET A 39 -7.40 8.87 -14.76
CA MET A 39 -8.44 8.24 -15.55
C MET A 39 -9.73 8.06 -14.75
N ALA A 40 -9.65 7.73 -13.47
CA ALA A 40 -10.83 7.65 -12.60
C ALA A 40 -11.51 9.02 -12.46
N ILE A 41 -10.77 10.10 -12.21
CA ILE A 41 -11.31 11.46 -12.19
C ILE A 41 -12.09 11.76 -13.50
N ARG A 42 -11.54 11.38 -14.63
CA ARG A 42 -12.18 11.57 -15.93
C ARG A 42 -13.46 10.75 -16.10
N LEU A 43 -13.43 9.47 -15.72
CA LEU A 43 -14.55 8.54 -15.90
C LEU A 43 -15.69 8.82 -14.93
N TYR A 44 -15.41 9.04 -13.65
CA TYR A 44 -16.43 9.34 -12.64
C TYR A 44 -16.93 10.78 -12.74
N GLY A 45 -16.03 11.72 -13.06
CA GLY A 45 -16.37 13.13 -13.15
C GLY A 45 -17.14 13.51 -14.40
N GLN A 46 -16.81 12.91 -15.54
CA GLN A 46 -17.38 13.30 -16.84
C GLN A 46 -17.33 14.81 -17.09
N GLY A 47 -16.24 15.44 -16.69
CA GLY A 47 -16.03 16.90 -16.77
C GLY A 47 -16.64 17.70 -15.64
N ARG A 48 -17.13 17.06 -14.58
CA ARG A 48 -17.64 17.67 -13.35
C ARG A 48 -16.86 17.17 -12.15
N GLY A 49 -17.17 17.70 -10.97
CA GLY A 49 -16.54 17.32 -9.71
C GLY A 49 -15.35 18.21 -9.33
N VAL A 50 -14.88 18.03 -8.12
CA VAL A 50 -13.81 18.83 -7.53
C VAL A 50 -12.72 17.92 -7.02
N GLU A 51 -11.50 18.11 -7.48
CA GLU A 51 -10.32 17.45 -6.95
C GLU A 51 -9.74 18.27 -5.79
N VAL A 52 -9.63 17.66 -4.62
CA VAL A 52 -9.06 18.30 -3.43
C VAL A 52 -7.54 18.35 -3.57
N GLN A 53 -7.02 19.57 -3.71
CA GLN A 53 -5.58 19.78 -3.89
C GLN A 53 -4.83 19.77 -2.56
N TYR A 54 -3.70 19.05 -2.55
CA TYR A 54 -2.83 18.96 -1.37
C TYR A 54 -1.68 19.98 -1.35
N ASP A 55 -1.46 20.69 -2.46
CA ASP A 55 -0.35 21.65 -2.62
C ASP A 55 -0.39 22.80 -1.62
N SER A 56 -1.59 23.17 -1.15
CA SER A 56 -1.83 24.21 -0.14
C SER A 56 -1.67 23.69 1.30
N GLY A 57 -1.28 22.44 1.48
CA GLY A 57 -1.05 21.77 2.75
C GLY A 57 -2.27 21.03 3.31
N LEU A 58 -1.99 20.14 4.27
CA LEU A 58 -2.98 19.24 4.87
C LEU A 58 -4.21 19.96 5.42
N ALA A 59 -4.01 21.00 6.22
CA ALA A 59 -5.12 21.73 6.85
C ALA A 59 -6.11 22.29 5.82
N ARG A 60 -5.60 22.78 4.68
CA ARG A 60 -6.47 23.29 3.61
C ARG A 60 -7.21 22.16 2.89
N ALA A 61 -6.55 21.02 2.65
CA ALA A 61 -7.20 19.87 2.04
C ALA A 61 -8.36 19.33 2.91
N LEU A 62 -8.14 19.17 4.22
CA LEU A 62 -9.18 18.78 5.18
C LEU A 62 -10.36 19.76 5.17
N MET A 63 -10.08 21.08 5.28
CA MET A 63 -11.13 22.10 5.23
C MET A 63 -11.92 22.08 3.93
N THR A 64 -11.24 21.94 2.79
CA THR A 64 -11.89 21.90 1.48
C THR A 64 -12.79 20.67 1.35
N THR A 65 -12.34 19.50 1.82
CA THR A 65 -13.18 18.30 1.84
C THR A 65 -14.44 18.52 2.66
N GLU A 66 -14.32 19.04 3.88
CA GLU A 66 -15.45 19.31 4.77
C GLU A 66 -16.42 20.33 4.15
N GLU A 67 -15.92 21.43 3.58
CA GLU A 67 -16.73 22.45 2.89
C GLU A 67 -17.52 21.84 1.72
N LEU A 68 -16.90 20.96 0.92
CA LEU A 68 -17.55 20.29 -0.20
C LEU A 68 -18.63 19.30 0.26
N MET A 69 -18.32 18.47 1.27
CA MET A 69 -19.28 17.52 1.82
C MET A 69 -20.48 18.23 2.48
N ALA A 70 -20.23 19.30 3.26
CA ALA A 70 -21.29 20.09 3.92
C ALA A 70 -22.13 20.91 2.94
N SER A 71 -21.63 21.20 1.75
CA SER A 71 -22.38 22.00 0.75
C SER A 71 -23.60 21.29 0.16
N GLY A 72 -23.73 19.98 0.35
CA GLY A 72 -24.75 19.14 -0.29
C GLY A 72 -24.56 19.01 -1.81
N ALA A 73 -23.35 19.27 -2.31
CA ALA A 73 -23.04 19.14 -3.73
C ALA A 73 -23.24 17.69 -4.20
N GLN A 74 -23.87 17.57 -5.38
CA GLN A 74 -24.11 16.26 -6.02
C GLN A 74 -22.96 15.86 -6.96
N GLU A 75 -21.94 16.71 -7.05
CA GLU A 75 -20.78 16.46 -7.89
C GLU A 75 -19.77 15.58 -7.19
N PRO A 76 -19.04 14.70 -7.92
CA PRO A 76 -17.98 13.90 -7.34
C PRO A 76 -16.91 14.76 -6.65
N ILE A 77 -16.44 14.30 -5.51
CA ILE A 77 -15.24 14.83 -4.85
C ILE A 77 -14.12 13.81 -5.07
N PHE A 78 -12.99 14.27 -5.59
CA PHE A 78 -11.81 13.46 -5.84
C PHE A 78 -10.72 13.80 -4.83
N GLU A 79 -9.95 12.78 -4.42
CA GLU A 79 -8.88 12.93 -3.43
C GLU A 79 -9.37 13.55 -2.11
N ALA A 80 -10.60 13.20 -1.72
CA ALA A 80 -11.23 13.70 -0.49
C ALA A 80 -10.35 13.36 0.71
N THR A 81 -9.88 14.39 1.41
CA THR A 81 -8.90 14.25 2.49
C THR A 81 -9.62 14.28 3.83
N LEU A 82 -9.53 13.19 4.59
CA LEU A 82 -10.15 13.03 5.90
C LEU A 82 -9.12 12.57 6.94
N GLU A 83 -9.39 12.90 8.21
CA GLU A 83 -8.52 12.52 9.34
C GLU A 83 -9.36 12.07 10.52
N HIS A 84 -8.93 10.98 11.15
CA HIS A 84 -9.50 10.53 12.40
C HIS A 84 -8.41 9.90 13.27
N GLU A 85 -8.32 10.32 14.53
CA GLU A 85 -7.34 9.81 15.51
C GLU A 85 -5.87 9.77 15.01
N GLY A 86 -5.46 10.77 14.22
CA GLY A 86 -4.11 10.85 13.66
C GLY A 86 -3.88 9.98 12.43
N VAL A 87 -4.91 9.34 11.92
CA VAL A 87 -4.87 8.60 10.65
C VAL A 87 -5.45 9.46 9.55
N LEU A 88 -4.64 9.72 8.54
CA LEU A 88 -5.01 10.47 7.36
C LEU A 88 -5.33 9.53 6.20
N VAL A 89 -6.41 9.79 5.50
CA VAL A 89 -6.76 9.13 4.24
C VAL A 89 -7.05 10.15 3.15
N ARG A 90 -6.89 9.71 1.91
CA ARG A 90 -7.34 10.43 0.72
C ARG A 90 -8.17 9.44 -0.09
N GLU A 91 -9.46 9.69 -0.14
CA GLU A 91 -10.41 8.84 -0.87
C GLU A 91 -10.38 9.24 -2.33
N ASP A 92 -10.05 8.29 -3.22
CA ASP A 92 -9.85 8.57 -4.64
C ASP A 92 -11.11 9.18 -5.28
N VAL A 93 -12.28 8.60 -5.00
CA VAL A 93 -13.56 9.07 -5.52
C VAL A 93 -14.64 8.98 -4.44
N LEU A 94 -15.26 10.11 -4.12
CA LEU A 94 -16.36 10.22 -3.19
C LEU A 94 -17.59 10.72 -3.93
N LEU A 95 -18.66 9.92 -3.94
CA LEU A 95 -19.89 10.19 -4.67
C LEU A 95 -21.05 10.41 -3.69
N SER A 96 -21.77 11.50 -3.84
CA SER A 96 -22.99 11.76 -3.07
C SER A 96 -24.10 10.79 -3.47
N VAL A 97 -24.81 10.25 -2.47
CA VAL A 97 -25.98 9.42 -2.67
C VAL A 97 -27.21 10.22 -2.27
N ASP A 98 -28.25 10.21 -3.09
CA ASP A 98 -29.55 10.89 -2.94
C ASP A 98 -29.46 12.32 -2.39
N SER A 99 -29.75 12.86 -1.47
CA SER A 99 -29.75 14.26 -1.02
C SER A 99 -28.43 14.76 -0.41
N GLY A 100 -27.33 14.01 -0.54
CA GLY A 100 -26.00 14.44 -0.04
C GLY A 100 -25.77 14.19 1.45
N SER A 101 -26.58 13.31 2.08
CA SER A 101 -26.34 12.90 3.47
C SER A 101 -25.46 11.66 3.58
N ASP A 102 -25.46 10.80 2.58
CA ASP A 102 -24.71 9.56 2.54
C ASP A 102 -23.77 9.55 1.35
N TRP A 103 -22.67 8.79 1.48
CA TRP A 103 -21.61 8.77 0.50
C TRP A 103 -21.37 7.35 -0.03
N ARG A 104 -20.92 7.27 -1.25
CA ARG A 104 -20.35 6.08 -1.85
C ARG A 104 -18.86 6.32 -2.06
N ILE A 105 -18.04 5.52 -1.42
CA ILE A 105 -16.57 5.58 -1.51
C ILE A 105 -16.12 4.63 -2.60
N VAL A 106 -15.28 5.10 -3.52
CA VAL A 106 -14.67 4.24 -4.55
C VAL A 106 -13.15 4.41 -4.49
N GLU A 107 -12.50 3.38 -4.02
CA GLU A 107 -11.03 3.26 -4.06
C GLU A 107 -10.59 2.78 -5.43
N VAL A 108 -9.53 3.35 -5.99
CA VAL A 108 -9.05 3.05 -7.34
C VAL A 108 -7.67 2.39 -7.27
N LYS A 109 -7.51 1.27 -7.94
CA LYS A 109 -6.23 0.55 -7.97
C LYS A 109 -5.83 0.18 -9.39
N ALA A 110 -4.56 0.41 -9.73
CA ALA A 110 -3.94 -0.01 -10.99
C ALA A 110 -3.71 -1.53 -11.08
N SER A 111 -4.48 -2.32 -10.37
CA SER A 111 -4.49 -3.77 -10.44
C SER A 111 -5.59 -4.26 -11.38
N THR A 112 -5.58 -5.54 -11.74
CA THR A 112 -6.62 -6.16 -12.57
C THR A 112 -7.56 -7.06 -11.78
N LYS A 113 -7.51 -7.01 -10.45
CA LYS A 113 -8.36 -7.77 -9.53
C LYS A 113 -8.29 -7.22 -8.12
N VAL A 114 -9.30 -7.49 -7.33
CA VAL A 114 -9.27 -7.27 -5.88
C VAL A 114 -8.26 -8.20 -5.23
N LYS A 115 -7.53 -7.67 -4.24
CA LYS A 115 -6.57 -8.42 -3.41
C LYS A 115 -6.92 -8.22 -1.93
N PRO A 116 -6.48 -9.14 -1.02
CA PRO A 116 -6.77 -9.00 0.40
C PRO A 116 -6.33 -7.66 1.00
N GLU A 117 -5.14 -7.17 0.62
CA GLU A 117 -4.63 -5.89 1.10
C GLU A 117 -5.49 -4.68 0.69
N HIS A 118 -6.25 -4.79 -0.40
CA HIS A 118 -7.17 -3.72 -0.82
C HIS A 118 -8.39 -3.63 0.12
N VAL A 119 -8.88 -4.77 0.62
CA VAL A 119 -9.98 -4.78 1.60
C VAL A 119 -9.55 -4.10 2.90
N LEU A 120 -8.32 -4.36 3.36
CA LEU A 120 -7.77 -3.73 4.56
C LEU A 120 -7.57 -2.22 4.36
N ASP A 121 -7.14 -1.80 3.17
CA ASP A 121 -7.00 -0.39 2.81
C ASP A 121 -8.36 0.33 2.85
N CYS A 122 -9.36 -0.25 2.19
CA CYS A 122 -10.74 0.24 2.23
C CYS A 122 -11.33 0.24 3.66
N ALA A 123 -10.96 -0.73 4.51
CA ALA A 123 -11.43 -0.75 5.90
C ALA A 123 -10.86 0.42 6.72
N ILE A 124 -9.59 0.77 6.50
CA ILE A 124 -8.97 1.94 7.14
C ILE A 124 -9.66 3.23 6.67
N GLN A 125 -9.90 3.38 5.37
CA GLN A 125 -10.61 4.54 4.82
C GLN A 125 -12.02 4.65 5.41
N ALA A 126 -12.80 3.59 5.40
CA ALA A 126 -14.14 3.54 5.95
C ALA A 126 -14.18 3.88 7.46
N TRP A 127 -13.17 3.44 8.22
CA TRP A 127 -13.04 3.76 9.62
C TRP A 127 -12.74 5.25 9.85
N VAL A 128 -11.85 5.83 9.07
CA VAL A 128 -11.53 7.27 9.13
C VAL A 128 -12.74 8.10 8.70
N HIS A 129 -13.42 7.71 7.62
CA HIS A 129 -14.61 8.39 7.12
C HIS A 129 -15.70 8.50 8.20
N ARG A 130 -16.01 7.38 8.87
CA ARG A 130 -16.96 7.39 10.00
C ARG A 130 -16.46 8.16 11.19
N GLY A 131 -15.20 8.04 11.51
CA GLY A 131 -14.57 8.75 12.63
C GLY A 131 -14.51 10.25 12.42
N ALA A 132 -14.46 10.72 11.19
CA ALA A 132 -14.59 12.13 10.81
C ALA A 132 -16.03 12.66 10.93
N GLY A 133 -17.01 11.80 11.22
CA GLY A 133 -18.41 12.20 11.44
C GLY A 133 -19.30 12.04 10.21
N HIS A 134 -18.86 11.31 9.19
CA HIS A 134 -19.62 11.04 7.98
C HIS A 134 -20.03 9.57 7.89
N ASP A 135 -21.22 9.32 7.35
CA ASP A 135 -21.67 7.96 7.03
C ASP A 135 -21.50 7.66 5.52
N PHE A 136 -21.39 6.39 5.19
CA PHE A 136 -21.36 5.93 3.80
C PHE A 136 -22.33 4.76 3.61
N GLU A 137 -22.97 4.72 2.44
CA GLU A 137 -23.85 3.64 2.01
C GLU A 137 -23.02 2.41 1.58
N SER A 138 -21.99 2.66 0.78
CA SER A 138 -21.16 1.58 0.23
C SER A 138 -19.71 2.01 0.01
N ILE A 139 -18.82 1.01 -0.02
CA ILE A 139 -17.44 1.17 -0.41
C ILE A 139 -17.06 0.13 -1.46
N SER A 140 -16.52 0.57 -2.56
CA SER A 140 -16.14 -0.24 -3.71
C SER A 140 -14.67 -0.08 -4.05
N LEU A 141 -14.11 -1.10 -4.70
CA LEU A 141 -12.80 -1.03 -5.37
C LEU A 141 -12.99 -1.01 -6.87
N ALA A 142 -12.53 0.04 -7.53
CA ALA A 142 -12.41 0.12 -8.97
C ALA A 142 -10.99 -0.34 -9.40
N HIS A 143 -10.91 -1.26 -10.34
CA HIS A 143 -9.66 -1.77 -10.88
C HIS A 143 -9.74 -1.89 -12.41
N ILE A 144 -8.57 -2.01 -13.05
CA ILE A 144 -8.50 -2.14 -14.51
C ILE A 144 -9.16 -3.46 -14.94
N ASP A 145 -10.07 -3.37 -15.92
CA ASP A 145 -10.57 -4.55 -16.63
C ASP A 145 -9.50 -5.06 -17.62
N ASN A 146 -8.97 -6.25 -17.38
CA ASN A 146 -7.99 -6.87 -18.26
C ASN A 146 -8.56 -7.32 -19.61
N GLN A 147 -9.89 -7.24 -19.81
CA GLN A 147 -10.57 -7.50 -21.08
C GLN A 147 -10.83 -6.21 -21.88
N PHE A 148 -10.63 -5.04 -21.26
CA PHE A 148 -10.83 -3.76 -21.92
C PHE A 148 -10.04 -3.66 -23.21
N ARG A 149 -10.69 -3.15 -24.26
CA ARG A 149 -10.08 -2.90 -25.57
C ARG A 149 -10.28 -1.45 -25.96
N TYR A 150 -9.23 -0.67 -25.90
CA TYR A 150 -9.28 0.70 -26.39
C TYR A 150 -9.53 0.71 -27.90
N ARG A 151 -10.58 1.46 -28.32
CA ARG A 151 -11.03 1.54 -29.72
C ARG A 151 -10.66 2.85 -30.41
N GLY A 152 -10.02 3.78 -29.70
CA GLY A 152 -9.73 5.14 -30.17
C GLY A 152 -10.67 6.17 -29.60
N ASP A 153 -10.64 7.39 -30.14
CA ASP A 153 -11.52 8.52 -29.81
C ASP A 153 -11.43 9.07 -28.38
N GLY A 154 -10.44 8.60 -27.60
CA GLY A 154 -10.32 8.97 -26.19
C GLY A 154 -11.42 8.39 -25.30
N ASN A 155 -12.17 7.38 -25.79
CA ASN A 155 -13.20 6.70 -25.00
C ASN A 155 -12.57 5.56 -24.19
N TYR A 156 -12.67 5.67 -22.86
CA TYR A 156 -12.19 4.70 -21.88
C TYR A 156 -13.34 4.11 -21.05
N ASP A 157 -14.58 4.23 -21.49
CA ASP A 157 -15.73 3.64 -20.82
C ASP A 157 -15.55 2.12 -20.73
N GLY A 158 -15.69 1.57 -19.51
CA GLY A 158 -15.45 0.16 -19.23
C GLY A 158 -13.98 -0.19 -18.94
N LEU A 159 -13.06 0.78 -18.89
CA LEU A 159 -11.68 0.54 -18.44
C LEU A 159 -11.63 0.10 -16.98
N LEU A 160 -12.47 0.69 -16.14
CA LEU A 160 -12.55 0.38 -14.71
C LEU A 160 -13.78 -0.48 -14.42
N VAL A 161 -13.59 -1.51 -13.61
CA VAL A 161 -14.63 -2.39 -13.09
C VAL A 161 -14.67 -2.23 -11.58
N GLU A 162 -15.85 -1.94 -11.05
CA GLU A 162 -16.08 -1.84 -9.61
C GLU A 162 -16.45 -3.19 -9.00
N ASN A 163 -15.90 -3.47 -7.83
CA ASN A 163 -16.33 -4.54 -6.95
C ASN A 163 -16.78 -3.95 -5.63
N ASP A 164 -18.01 -4.21 -5.25
CA ASP A 164 -18.52 -3.85 -3.93
C ASP A 164 -17.77 -4.63 -2.84
N LEU A 165 -17.16 -3.91 -1.92
CA LEU A 165 -16.41 -4.43 -0.78
C LEU A 165 -17.12 -4.15 0.55
N THR A 166 -18.30 -3.58 0.55
CA THR A 166 -19.01 -3.11 1.76
C THR A 166 -19.10 -4.20 2.82
N GLU A 167 -19.54 -5.39 2.46
CA GLU A 167 -19.64 -6.51 3.43
C GLU A 167 -18.27 -6.98 3.94
N ALA A 168 -17.26 -7.04 3.06
CA ALA A 168 -15.91 -7.43 3.44
C ALA A 168 -15.27 -6.39 4.38
N VAL A 169 -15.43 -5.12 4.07
CA VAL A 169 -14.96 -3.99 4.89
C VAL A 169 -15.64 -3.96 6.25
N GLN A 170 -16.96 -4.18 6.32
CA GLN A 170 -17.69 -4.22 7.59
C GLN A 170 -17.16 -5.30 8.55
N LYS A 171 -16.64 -6.41 8.04
CA LYS A 171 -16.01 -7.46 8.86
C LYS A 171 -14.66 -7.05 9.45
N GLU A 172 -13.91 -6.21 8.73
CA GLU A 172 -12.59 -5.74 9.17
C GLU A 172 -12.65 -4.50 10.06
N LEU A 173 -13.69 -3.67 9.93
CA LEU A 173 -13.84 -2.40 10.65
C LEU A 173 -13.60 -2.50 12.17
N PRO A 174 -14.09 -3.52 12.89
CA PRO A 174 -13.86 -3.63 14.33
C PRO A 174 -12.39 -3.83 14.72
N THR A 175 -11.55 -4.25 13.78
CA THR A 175 -10.13 -4.52 14.01
C THR A 175 -9.25 -3.30 13.73
N VAL A 176 -9.74 -2.34 12.93
CA VAL A 176 -8.98 -1.15 12.53
C VAL A 176 -8.42 -0.34 13.72
N PRO A 177 -9.20 -0.06 14.80
CA PRO A 177 -8.66 0.67 15.96
C PRO A 177 -7.41 0.00 16.55
N HIS A 178 -7.39 -1.32 16.62
CA HIS A 178 -6.22 -2.06 17.12
C HIS A 178 -4.99 -1.86 16.20
N TRP A 179 -5.16 -1.92 14.88
CA TRP A 179 -4.07 -1.65 13.94
C TRP A 179 -3.52 -0.23 14.05
N VAL A 180 -4.41 0.73 14.32
CA VAL A 180 -4.04 2.13 14.50
C VAL A 180 -3.24 2.29 15.79
N GLU A 181 -3.67 1.66 16.88
CA GLU A 181 -2.96 1.70 18.17
C GLU A 181 -1.57 1.07 18.04
N GLU A 182 -1.44 -0.12 17.47
CA GLU A 182 -0.14 -0.75 17.21
C GLU A 182 0.78 0.13 16.35
N ALA A 183 0.23 0.82 15.35
CA ALA A 183 0.99 1.73 14.52
C ALA A 183 1.49 2.96 15.29
N LYS A 184 0.63 3.56 16.14
CA LYS A 184 0.99 4.68 17.02
C LYS A 184 2.08 4.27 18.01
N GLU A 185 1.90 3.15 18.70
CA GLU A 185 2.92 2.61 19.63
C GLU A 185 4.27 2.37 18.93
N ALA A 186 4.23 1.81 17.72
CA ALA A 186 5.45 1.59 16.95
C ALA A 186 6.13 2.89 16.52
N VAL A 187 5.38 3.96 16.26
CA VAL A 187 5.93 5.28 15.87
C VAL A 187 6.45 6.04 17.10
N GLU A 188 5.71 6.03 18.21
CA GLU A 188 6.04 6.82 19.40
C GLU A 188 7.11 6.13 20.27
N GLY A 189 7.19 4.80 20.20
CA GLY A 189 8.11 3.98 20.98
C GLY A 189 9.48 3.79 20.31
N PRO A 190 10.31 2.92 20.90
CA PRO A 190 11.56 2.51 20.27
C PRO A 190 11.29 1.74 18.98
N MET A 191 12.25 1.78 18.06
CA MET A 191 12.14 1.04 16.79
C MET A 191 11.85 -0.45 17.07
N PRO A 192 10.75 -1.00 16.54
CA PRO A 192 10.41 -2.41 16.75
C PRO A 192 11.49 -3.37 16.23
N ASP A 193 11.84 -4.35 17.02
CA ASP A 193 12.79 -5.40 16.60
C ASP A 193 12.05 -6.50 15.83
N ILE A 194 11.86 -6.25 14.54
CA ILE A 194 11.21 -7.18 13.61
C ILE A 194 12.27 -7.74 12.66
N PRO A 195 12.49 -9.06 12.67
CA PRO A 195 13.46 -9.70 11.79
C PRO A 195 12.99 -9.66 10.33
N VAL A 196 13.96 -9.71 9.41
CA VAL A 196 13.67 -9.74 7.98
C VAL A 196 12.97 -11.03 7.56
N GLY A 197 12.10 -10.96 6.54
CA GLY A 197 11.32 -12.13 6.15
C GLY A 197 10.47 -11.92 4.90
N ALA A 198 9.42 -12.74 4.77
CA ALA A 198 8.50 -12.70 3.63
C ALA A 198 7.77 -11.35 3.49
N HIS A 199 7.45 -10.70 4.61
CA HIS A 199 6.79 -9.40 4.65
C HIS A 199 7.63 -8.28 4.02
N CYS A 200 8.96 -8.45 3.90
CA CYS A 200 9.80 -7.47 3.21
C CYS A 200 9.50 -7.33 1.70
N THR A 201 8.76 -8.31 1.13
CA THR A 201 8.38 -8.29 -0.29
C THR A 201 6.88 -8.49 -0.53
N LYS A 202 6.09 -8.68 0.53
CA LYS A 202 4.65 -8.90 0.47
C LYS A 202 3.93 -8.04 1.49
N PRO A 203 2.81 -7.38 1.12
CA PRO A 203 2.22 -7.33 -0.23
C PRO A 203 3.07 -6.55 -1.23
N TYR A 204 3.92 -5.63 -0.77
CA TYR A 204 4.77 -4.78 -1.59
C TYR A 204 6.23 -4.89 -1.18
N LYS A 205 7.15 -4.59 -2.11
CA LYS A 205 8.57 -4.53 -1.81
C LYS A 205 8.85 -3.39 -0.83
N CYS A 206 9.45 -3.72 0.32
CA CYS A 206 9.77 -2.74 1.35
C CYS A 206 10.93 -1.83 0.91
N PRO A 207 10.80 -0.51 1.00
CA PRO A 207 11.87 0.41 0.61
C PRO A 207 13.07 0.43 1.56
N PHE A 208 12.94 -0.18 2.75
CA PHE A 208 14.00 -0.25 3.75
C PHE A 208 14.82 -1.55 3.71
N MET A 209 14.67 -2.34 2.65
CA MET A 209 15.42 -3.60 2.53
C MET A 209 16.94 -3.39 2.59
N GLY A 210 17.44 -2.30 2.02
CA GLY A 210 18.86 -1.95 2.08
C GLY A 210 19.38 -1.69 3.49
N TYR A 211 18.53 -1.26 4.40
CA TYR A 211 18.85 -1.05 5.81
C TYR A 211 18.68 -2.31 6.66
N CYS A 212 17.61 -3.08 6.43
CA CYS A 212 17.23 -4.18 7.31
C CYS A 212 17.92 -5.51 6.98
N TRP A 213 18.30 -5.75 5.72
CA TRP A 213 19.01 -6.97 5.34
C TRP A 213 20.51 -6.79 5.51
N PRO A 214 21.24 -7.79 6.03
CA PRO A 214 22.69 -7.73 6.11
C PRO A 214 23.29 -7.60 4.71
N ASN A 215 24.12 -6.58 4.52
CA ASN A 215 24.75 -6.27 3.23
C ASN A 215 26.26 -5.95 3.39
N ASP A 216 26.76 -5.93 4.62
CA ASP A 216 28.16 -5.55 4.94
C ASP A 216 29.13 -6.72 4.83
N THR A 217 28.81 -7.72 3.99
CA THR A 217 29.63 -8.90 3.72
C THR A 217 29.90 -9.03 2.23
N ASP A 218 30.97 -9.76 1.86
CA ASP A 218 31.31 -10.01 0.45
C ASP A 218 30.21 -10.78 -0.30
N TYR A 219 29.56 -11.71 0.42
CA TYR A 219 28.53 -12.59 -0.15
C TYR A 219 27.27 -12.61 0.74
N PRO A 220 26.50 -11.54 0.78
CA PRO A 220 25.36 -11.45 1.67
C PRO A 220 24.29 -12.52 1.36
N ILE A 221 23.57 -12.97 2.39
CA ILE A 221 22.50 -13.98 2.27
C ILE A 221 21.48 -13.64 1.17
N SER A 222 21.24 -12.35 0.92
CA SER A 222 20.38 -11.88 -0.16
C SER A 222 20.81 -12.33 -1.55
N GLY A 223 22.09 -12.64 -1.74
CA GLY A 223 22.68 -13.11 -2.98
C GLY A 223 22.29 -14.54 -3.37
N LEU A 224 21.81 -15.37 -2.42
CA LEU A 224 21.27 -16.69 -2.73
C LEU A 224 20.03 -16.61 -3.65
N GLY A 225 19.32 -15.48 -3.64
CA GLY A 225 18.10 -15.33 -4.41
C GLY A 225 16.93 -16.16 -3.88
N GLY A 226 15.79 -16.14 -4.59
CA GLY A 226 14.62 -16.98 -4.27
C GLY A 226 13.74 -16.43 -3.14
N SER A 227 13.13 -17.31 -2.36
CA SER A 227 12.13 -16.97 -1.37
C SER A 227 12.68 -16.19 -0.17
N ARG A 228 12.22 -14.97 0.02
CA ARG A 228 12.58 -14.13 1.18
C ARG A 228 12.23 -14.77 2.52
N LYS A 229 11.21 -15.62 2.57
CA LYS A 229 10.90 -16.42 3.77
C LYS A 229 12.05 -17.34 4.16
N LYS A 230 12.62 -18.06 3.18
CA LYS A 230 13.75 -18.97 3.44
C LYS A 230 15.02 -18.19 3.80
N LEU A 231 15.33 -17.13 3.07
CA LEU A 231 16.50 -16.30 3.34
C LEU A 231 16.39 -15.61 4.70
N GLY A 232 15.20 -15.12 5.07
CA GLY A 232 14.96 -14.54 6.39
C GLY A 232 15.22 -15.51 7.54
N LEU A 233 14.91 -16.80 7.37
CA LEU A 233 15.25 -17.82 8.37
C LEU A 233 16.78 -17.96 8.57
N LEU A 234 17.56 -17.90 7.50
CA LEU A 234 19.03 -17.93 7.61
C LEU A 234 19.54 -16.70 8.37
N VAL A 235 19.01 -15.52 8.07
CA VAL A 235 19.38 -14.28 8.81
C VAL A 235 18.97 -14.39 10.28
N MET A 236 17.76 -14.90 10.57
CA MET A 236 17.29 -15.12 11.95
C MET A 236 18.17 -16.12 12.72
N ASN A 237 18.77 -17.11 12.02
CA ASN A 237 19.73 -18.05 12.59
C ASN A 237 21.13 -17.42 12.76
N GLY A 238 21.29 -16.13 12.49
CA GLY A 238 22.55 -15.39 12.69
C GLY A 238 23.51 -15.42 11.51
N HIS A 239 23.08 -15.90 10.33
CA HIS A 239 23.93 -15.91 9.15
C HIS A 239 23.79 -14.61 8.36
N GLU A 240 24.89 -13.92 8.13
CA GLU A 240 24.97 -12.71 7.31
C GLU A 240 25.61 -12.96 5.95
N ASP A 241 26.59 -13.87 5.90
CA ASP A 241 27.34 -14.26 4.69
C ASP A 241 26.99 -15.68 4.26
N ILE A 242 26.88 -15.90 2.97
CA ILE A 242 26.57 -17.23 2.38
C ILE A 242 27.60 -18.29 2.81
N ARG A 243 28.86 -17.91 2.95
CA ARG A 243 29.96 -18.80 3.31
C ARG A 243 29.82 -19.41 4.74
N ASP A 244 29.15 -18.69 5.63
CA ASP A 244 28.99 -19.08 7.03
C ASP A 244 27.77 -20.00 7.24
N VAL A 245 26.90 -20.14 6.24
CA VAL A 245 25.74 -21.01 6.35
C VAL A 245 26.16 -22.49 6.33
N PRO A 246 25.74 -23.30 7.32
CA PRO A 246 25.97 -24.74 7.28
C PRO A 246 25.28 -25.38 6.04
N PRO A 247 25.93 -26.35 5.35
CA PRO A 247 25.31 -27.03 4.21
C PRO A 247 23.95 -27.66 4.53
N SER A 248 23.73 -28.08 5.77
CA SER A 248 22.46 -28.66 6.25
C SER A 248 21.29 -27.68 6.27
N GLU A 249 21.55 -26.37 6.29
CA GLU A 249 20.53 -25.30 6.25
C GLU A 249 20.25 -24.81 4.83
N ILE A 250 21.06 -25.21 3.85
CA ILE A 250 20.88 -24.91 2.45
C ILE A 250 19.97 -25.97 1.83
N SER A 251 18.94 -25.54 1.09
CA SER A 251 18.03 -26.45 0.41
C SER A 251 17.64 -25.95 -0.98
N GLY A 252 17.68 -26.87 -1.93
CA GLY A 252 17.37 -26.63 -3.33
C GLY A 252 18.62 -26.44 -4.19
N ALA A 253 18.63 -27.14 -5.34
CA ALA A 253 19.81 -27.27 -6.20
C ALA A 253 20.48 -25.94 -6.58
N GLY A 254 19.69 -24.88 -6.79
CA GLY A 254 20.21 -23.53 -7.09
C GLY A 254 20.99 -22.93 -5.90
N HIS A 255 20.43 -23.00 -4.70
CA HIS A 255 21.08 -22.49 -3.50
C HIS A 255 22.32 -23.33 -3.13
N GLU A 256 22.23 -24.65 -3.24
CA GLU A 256 23.35 -25.56 -3.01
C GLU A 256 24.53 -25.28 -3.95
N ARG A 257 24.22 -25.00 -5.22
CA ARG A 257 25.23 -24.62 -6.22
C ARG A 257 25.89 -23.29 -5.85
N ILE A 258 25.10 -22.23 -5.60
CA ILE A 258 25.61 -20.90 -5.23
C ILE A 258 26.46 -21.02 -3.97
N HIS A 259 25.96 -21.67 -2.92
CA HIS A 259 26.65 -21.85 -1.66
C HIS A 259 28.01 -22.57 -1.85
N ARG A 260 28.04 -23.69 -2.63
CA ARG A 260 29.26 -24.43 -2.91
C ARG A 260 30.30 -23.56 -3.63
N VAL A 261 29.90 -22.88 -4.69
CA VAL A 261 30.80 -22.02 -5.50
C VAL A 261 31.33 -20.85 -4.66
N THR A 262 30.43 -20.19 -3.89
CA THR A 262 30.82 -19.07 -3.03
C THR A 262 31.82 -19.51 -1.95
N ARG A 263 31.64 -20.69 -1.33
CA ARG A 263 32.58 -21.22 -0.34
C ARG A 263 33.93 -21.68 -0.94
N ALA A 264 33.92 -22.16 -2.16
CA ALA A 264 35.15 -22.56 -2.87
C ALA A 264 35.97 -21.36 -3.39
N GLY A 265 35.37 -20.17 -3.46
CA GLY A 265 36.00 -19.01 -4.09
C GLY A 265 36.15 -19.14 -5.61
N GLU A 266 35.38 -20.04 -6.21
CA GLU A 266 35.40 -20.32 -7.66
C GLU A 266 34.41 -19.39 -8.38
N SER A 267 34.83 -18.83 -9.50
CA SER A 267 33.92 -18.20 -10.49
C SER A 267 33.59 -19.22 -11.56
N GLU A 268 32.31 -19.51 -11.77
CA GLU A 268 31.85 -20.28 -12.95
C GLU A 268 31.67 -19.37 -14.17
#